data_55cc09553f7fae2852b045649d318809
#
_entry.id   55cc09553f7fae2852b045649d318809
#
_cell.length_a   1.000
_cell.length_b   1.000
_cell.length_c   1.000
_cell.angle_alpha   90.00
_cell.angle_beta   90.00
_cell.angle_gamma   90.00
#
_symmetry.space_group_name_H-M   'P 1'
#
loop_
_entity.id
_entity.type
_entity.pdbx_description
1 polymer ?
#
loop_
_entity_poly.entity_id
_entity_poly.type
_entity_poly.pdbx_seq_one_letter_code
_entity_poly.pdbx_strand_id
1 'polypeptide(L)'
;MRLEDYWGIGPKTSELLTAELGVERAVEAIESADVRALVDAGLHRGRATRILRRANGEAGMGVLATGDTREVYDDLLTLAAGYALTEHAADRIRVLTPSLDRDAIEARLEEVVAARDAWRSLDDDARERVVGAFTAYDEAGGTDRAAVETAIALREVGLTGGTFDALSGLDDDALREAADALGNVRGSLGDDDVEVAPGADDELDRLRERLAAAEELADSAFDVLETVRDGSLRDFEALEAATVDHVATETGVDPATVRAAAPDDALDAADFVSATLRGLVDELSAAVDDREATVAADLRDRIGDAGGDVDRAVEVVSDVAVDLSLGRFAAEYDLVRPRLVEDGLAVRNARSPFVDDPVQPVSYAVGTHSLAGDAGVSNAESPPTGDRVSVLTGANSGGKTTLLETLCAVTLLASMGLPVPAEEAEVGSFDRIVFHRRHASFNAGVLESTLRSVVPPLVEEGRTLMLVDEFEAITEPGRAADLLNGLVDLTVDRGALGVYVTHLAEDLSPLPETARIDGIFAEGLTNDLELRVDYQPRFGTVGKSTPEFIVSRLVANATDRSVRGGFEHLAAAVGEEAVQRTLSDARWTPEDDRSADD
;
A
#
# COMPACT_ATOMS: atom_id res chain seq x y z
N MET A 1 29.11 7.44 -3.80
CA MET A 1 28.59 6.08 -3.82
C MET A 1 28.35 5.71 -5.28
N ARG A 2 28.56 4.47 -5.70
CA ARG A 2 28.29 4.05 -7.09
C ARG A 2 26.96 3.33 -7.11
N LEU A 3 26.17 3.49 -8.16
CA LEU A 3 24.89 2.77 -8.29
C LEU A 3 25.04 1.24 -8.21
N GLU A 4 26.20 0.73 -8.63
CA GLU A 4 26.52 -0.71 -8.58
C GLU A 4 26.79 -1.24 -7.17
N ASP A 5 26.95 -0.35 -6.18
CA ASP A 5 27.08 -0.73 -4.77
C ASP A 5 25.72 -1.16 -4.19
N TYR A 6 24.61 -0.81 -4.83
CA TYR A 6 23.27 -1.24 -4.42
C TYR A 6 22.91 -2.62 -4.96
N TRP A 7 22.28 -3.43 -4.11
CA TRP A 7 21.87 -4.78 -4.49
C TRP A 7 20.95 -4.80 -5.73
N GLY A 8 21.25 -5.69 -6.67
CA GLY A 8 20.44 -5.87 -7.88
C GLY A 8 20.69 -4.84 -8.99
N ILE A 9 21.59 -3.88 -8.77
CA ILE A 9 22.04 -2.92 -9.78
C ILE A 9 23.34 -3.41 -10.40
N GLY A 10 23.23 -4.12 -11.52
CA GLY A 10 24.38 -4.49 -12.34
C GLY A 10 24.70 -3.43 -13.40
N PRO A 11 25.80 -3.59 -14.16
CA PRO A 11 26.27 -2.58 -15.12
C PRO A 11 25.20 -2.04 -16.06
N LYS A 12 24.35 -2.93 -16.62
CA LYS A 12 23.25 -2.51 -17.52
C LYS A 12 22.18 -1.65 -16.86
N THR A 13 21.89 -1.92 -15.59
CA THR A 13 20.91 -1.14 -14.82
C THR A 13 21.52 0.19 -14.41
N SER A 14 22.80 0.18 -14.02
CA SER A 14 23.56 1.40 -13.71
C SER A 14 23.64 2.32 -14.92
N GLU A 15 23.95 1.77 -16.11
CA GLU A 15 23.95 2.52 -17.37
C GLU A 15 22.58 3.14 -17.68
N LEU A 16 21.50 2.36 -17.53
CA LEU A 16 20.14 2.84 -17.77
C LEU A 16 19.76 3.99 -16.81
N LEU A 17 19.92 3.77 -15.49
CA LEU A 17 19.57 4.80 -14.50
C LEU A 17 20.44 6.05 -14.63
N THR A 18 21.71 5.90 -14.99
CA THR A 18 22.60 7.06 -15.23
C THR A 18 22.18 7.84 -16.48
N ALA A 19 21.72 7.17 -17.53
CA ALA A 19 21.29 7.82 -18.76
C ALA A 19 19.98 8.60 -18.58
N GLU A 20 19.02 8.04 -17.84
CA GLU A 20 17.67 8.61 -17.70
C GLU A 20 17.54 9.59 -16.53
N LEU A 21 18.19 9.32 -15.39
CA LEU A 21 18.08 10.13 -14.17
C LEU A 21 19.35 10.90 -13.82
N GLY A 22 20.50 10.45 -14.31
CA GLY A 22 21.79 10.85 -13.73
C GLY A 22 22.10 10.12 -12.43
N VAL A 23 23.37 10.14 -11.98
CA VAL A 23 23.80 9.38 -10.81
C VAL A 23 23.19 9.90 -9.51
N GLU A 24 23.15 11.22 -9.31
CA GLU A 24 22.68 11.85 -8.07
C GLU A 24 21.19 11.57 -7.86
N ARG A 25 20.35 11.83 -8.84
CA ARG A 25 18.90 11.59 -8.75
C ARG A 25 18.56 10.11 -8.67
N ALA A 26 19.33 9.23 -9.30
CA ALA A 26 19.12 7.79 -9.17
C ALA A 26 19.46 7.29 -7.77
N VAL A 27 20.51 7.82 -7.11
CA VAL A 27 20.84 7.52 -5.70
C VAL A 27 19.72 8.03 -4.79
N GLU A 28 19.28 9.27 -4.97
CA GLU A 28 18.18 9.85 -4.21
C GLU A 28 16.90 9.02 -4.33
N ALA A 29 16.50 8.63 -5.54
CA ALA A 29 15.34 7.78 -5.78
C ALA A 29 15.45 6.40 -5.09
N ILE A 30 16.66 5.84 -5.00
CA ILE A 30 16.89 4.57 -4.30
C ILE A 30 16.79 4.78 -2.78
N GLU A 31 17.38 5.81 -2.24
CA GLU A 31 17.42 6.08 -0.80
C GLU A 31 16.06 6.56 -0.26
N SER A 32 15.29 7.29 -1.08
CA SER A 32 13.91 7.71 -0.75
C SER A 32 12.85 6.65 -1.03
N ALA A 33 13.24 5.48 -1.55
CA ALA A 33 12.34 4.40 -1.97
C ALA A 33 11.32 4.81 -3.05
N ASP A 34 11.73 5.68 -3.99
CA ASP A 34 10.90 6.16 -5.08
C ASP A 34 10.81 5.12 -6.21
N VAL A 35 9.77 4.28 -6.13
CA VAL A 35 9.47 3.25 -7.14
C VAL A 35 9.17 3.90 -8.49
N ARG A 36 8.47 5.05 -8.49
CA ARG A 36 8.00 5.72 -9.71
C ARG A 36 9.18 6.23 -10.53
N ALA A 37 10.11 6.94 -9.92
CA ALA A 37 11.31 7.43 -10.60
C ALA A 37 12.09 6.29 -11.27
N LEU A 38 12.22 5.12 -10.61
CA LEU A 38 12.90 3.97 -11.18
C LEU A 38 12.11 3.30 -12.33
N VAL A 39 10.78 3.32 -12.28
CA VAL A 39 9.91 2.79 -13.34
C VAL A 39 9.92 3.71 -14.54
N ASP A 40 9.83 5.00 -14.34
CA ASP A 40 9.88 6.02 -15.40
C ASP A 40 11.24 6.01 -16.12
N ALA A 41 12.31 5.70 -15.41
CA ALA A 41 13.64 5.43 -15.97
C ALA A 41 13.74 4.07 -16.74
N GLY A 42 12.64 3.34 -16.92
CA GLY A 42 12.55 2.12 -17.71
C GLY A 42 12.75 0.82 -16.95
N LEU A 43 12.77 0.81 -15.62
CA LEU A 43 12.78 -0.43 -14.84
C LEU A 43 11.37 -1.01 -14.74
N HIS A 44 11.27 -2.33 -14.88
CA HIS A 44 10.01 -3.01 -14.56
C HIS A 44 9.69 -2.88 -13.05
N ARG A 45 8.45 -2.50 -12.70
CA ARG A 45 7.98 -2.22 -11.31
C ARG A 45 8.42 -3.28 -10.30
N GLY A 46 8.21 -4.56 -10.58
CA GLY A 46 8.64 -5.64 -9.67
C GLY A 46 10.17 -5.77 -9.49
N ARG A 47 10.98 -5.22 -10.41
CA ARG A 47 12.43 -5.14 -10.24
C ARG A 47 12.81 -3.91 -9.40
N ALA A 48 12.20 -2.76 -9.66
CA ALA A 48 12.35 -1.56 -8.85
C ALA A 48 12.02 -1.85 -7.37
N THR A 49 10.84 -2.41 -7.08
CA THR A 49 10.44 -2.82 -5.73
C THR A 49 11.46 -3.72 -5.05
N ARG A 50 12.02 -4.73 -5.74
CA ARG A 50 13.03 -5.62 -5.16
C ARG A 50 14.36 -4.93 -4.85
N ILE A 51 14.79 -4.01 -5.70
CA ILE A 51 15.99 -3.20 -5.47
C ILE A 51 15.78 -2.33 -4.22
N LEU A 52 14.66 -1.61 -4.17
CA LEU A 52 14.34 -0.69 -3.08
C LEU A 52 14.19 -1.39 -1.73
N ARG A 53 13.50 -2.53 -1.68
CA ARG A 53 13.41 -3.36 -0.44
C ARG A 53 14.78 -3.76 0.08
N ARG A 54 15.72 -4.08 -0.79
CA ARG A 54 17.08 -4.47 -0.40
C ARG A 54 17.96 -3.29 -0.05
N ALA A 55 17.85 -2.20 -0.78
CA ALA A 55 18.61 -0.98 -0.51
C ALA A 55 18.26 -0.37 0.86
N ASN A 56 16.95 -0.34 1.18
CA ASN A 56 16.44 0.30 2.39
C ASN A 56 16.25 -0.66 3.58
N GLY A 57 16.39 -1.97 3.40
CA GLY A 57 16.11 -2.94 4.43
C GLY A 57 16.82 -4.29 4.26
N GLU A 58 18.09 -4.33 3.87
CA GLU A 58 18.81 -5.59 3.63
C GLU A 58 18.79 -6.52 4.85
N ALA A 59 19.05 -6.00 6.04
CA ALA A 59 18.97 -6.75 7.29
C ALA A 59 17.54 -7.23 7.59
N GLY A 60 16.54 -6.37 7.38
CA GLY A 60 15.12 -6.70 7.55
C GLY A 60 14.65 -7.79 6.59
N MET A 61 15.10 -7.78 5.34
CA MET A 61 14.80 -8.86 4.39
C MET A 61 15.40 -10.22 4.80
N GLY A 62 16.42 -10.24 5.65
CA GLY A 62 16.97 -11.43 6.27
C GLY A 62 16.01 -12.11 7.25
N VAL A 63 15.09 -11.37 7.84
CA VAL A 63 14.03 -11.90 8.74
C VAL A 63 13.12 -12.89 8.02
N LEU A 64 12.90 -12.70 6.70
CA LEU A 64 12.06 -13.55 5.86
C LEU A 64 12.83 -14.81 5.42
N ALA A 65 13.00 -15.78 6.33
CA ALA A 65 13.91 -16.90 6.14
C ALA A 65 13.48 -17.87 5.03
N THR A 66 12.17 -18.08 4.82
CA THR A 66 11.64 -19.06 3.85
C THR A 66 10.82 -18.41 2.73
N GLY A 67 10.51 -19.21 1.69
CA GLY A 67 9.62 -18.79 0.59
C GLY A 67 8.21 -18.46 1.08
N ASP A 68 7.66 -19.33 1.94
CA ASP A 68 6.30 -19.16 2.48
C ASP A 68 6.19 -17.93 3.40
N THR A 69 7.25 -17.59 4.16
CA THR A 69 7.30 -16.34 4.93
C THR A 69 7.25 -15.11 4.01
N ARG A 70 7.95 -15.17 2.87
CA ARG A 70 7.93 -14.07 1.88
C ARG A 70 6.58 -13.93 1.20
N GLU A 71 5.88 -15.04 0.97
CA GLU A 71 4.52 -15.03 0.42
C GLU A 71 3.55 -14.31 1.36
N VAL A 72 3.54 -14.68 2.67
CA VAL A 72 2.72 -13.98 3.67
C VAL A 72 3.08 -12.48 3.75
N TYR A 73 4.36 -12.16 3.70
CA TYR A 73 4.81 -10.76 3.68
C TYR A 73 4.32 -10.01 2.43
N ASP A 74 4.42 -10.61 1.24
CA ASP A 74 3.94 -9.98 -0.01
C ASP A 74 2.41 -9.82 0.00
N ASP A 75 1.67 -10.79 0.55
CA ASP A 75 0.21 -10.73 0.69
C ASP A 75 -0.19 -9.61 1.66
N LEU A 76 0.48 -9.46 2.81
CA LEU A 76 0.25 -8.37 3.76
C LEU A 76 0.46 -6.99 3.13
N LEU A 77 1.57 -6.80 2.41
CA LEU A 77 1.84 -5.52 1.76
C LEU A 77 0.88 -5.23 0.61
N THR A 78 0.43 -6.27 -0.10
CA THR A 78 -0.59 -6.13 -1.14
C THR A 78 -1.92 -5.71 -0.54
N LEU A 79 -2.30 -6.34 0.58
CA LEU A 79 -3.51 -6.00 1.32
C LEU A 79 -3.47 -4.56 1.84
N ALA A 80 -2.38 -4.17 2.51
CA ALA A 80 -2.20 -2.81 3.04
C ALA A 80 -2.19 -1.75 1.92
N ALA A 81 -1.51 -2.03 0.80
CA ALA A 81 -1.46 -1.14 -0.36
C ALA A 81 -2.84 -0.96 -1.04
N GLY A 82 -3.78 -1.89 -0.84
CA GLY A 82 -5.17 -1.75 -1.29
C GLY A 82 -5.93 -0.60 -0.61
N TYR A 83 -5.45 -0.12 0.53
CA TYR A 83 -6.02 1.01 1.28
C TYR A 83 -5.29 2.33 1.02
N ALA A 84 -4.32 2.34 0.10
CA ALA A 84 -3.55 3.53 -0.21
C ALA A 84 -4.42 4.68 -0.74
N LEU A 85 -4.10 5.90 -0.34
CA LEU A 85 -4.76 7.12 -0.78
C LEU A 85 -4.22 7.63 -2.11
N THR A 86 -2.95 7.30 -2.42
CA THR A 86 -2.26 7.67 -3.66
C THR A 86 -1.49 6.48 -4.23
N GLU A 87 -1.20 6.50 -5.54
CA GLU A 87 -0.33 5.51 -6.16
C GLU A 87 1.08 5.51 -5.55
N HIS A 88 1.59 6.70 -5.21
CA HIS A 88 2.89 6.83 -4.55
C HIS A 88 2.88 6.19 -3.15
N ALA A 89 1.84 6.42 -2.35
CA ALA A 89 1.68 5.77 -1.04
C ALA A 89 1.60 4.24 -1.19
N ALA A 90 0.86 3.73 -2.18
CA ALA A 90 0.79 2.29 -2.45
C ALA A 90 2.17 1.70 -2.77
N ASP A 91 2.98 2.41 -3.54
CA ASP A 91 4.33 1.96 -3.88
C ASP A 91 5.27 2.00 -2.67
N ARG A 92 5.20 3.05 -1.84
CA ARG A 92 5.96 3.13 -0.57
C ARG A 92 5.56 2.00 0.40
N ILE A 93 4.27 1.68 0.52
CA ILE A 93 3.80 0.56 1.33
C ILE A 93 4.37 -0.77 0.80
N ARG A 94 4.37 -0.99 -0.51
CA ARG A 94 4.93 -2.23 -1.10
C ARG A 94 6.42 -2.41 -0.89
N VAL A 95 7.16 -1.37 -0.55
CA VAL A 95 8.60 -1.45 -0.26
C VAL A 95 8.93 -1.42 1.23
N LEU A 96 7.92 -1.37 2.12
CA LEU A 96 8.13 -1.51 3.56
C LEU A 96 8.85 -2.84 3.87
N THR A 97 9.83 -2.79 4.75
CA THR A 97 10.61 -3.97 5.16
C THR A 97 10.54 -4.17 6.67
N PRO A 98 10.64 -5.41 7.17
CA PRO A 98 10.87 -5.65 8.58
C PRO A 98 12.12 -4.90 9.04
N SER A 99 12.14 -4.45 10.28
CA SER A 99 13.28 -3.80 10.93
C SER A 99 13.76 -4.63 12.11
N LEU A 100 15.06 -4.56 12.41
CA LEU A 100 15.65 -5.08 13.63
C LEU A 100 15.90 -3.97 14.65
N ASP A 101 15.71 -2.71 14.25
CA ASP A 101 15.82 -1.54 15.10
C ASP A 101 14.49 -1.30 15.82
N ARG A 102 14.50 -1.53 17.13
CA ARG A 102 13.32 -1.38 17.98
C ARG A 102 12.79 0.05 18.02
N ASP A 103 13.69 1.04 18.06
CA ASP A 103 13.28 2.44 18.14
C ASP A 103 12.57 2.86 16.84
N ALA A 104 13.07 2.41 15.68
CA ALA A 104 12.42 2.64 14.39
C ALA A 104 11.06 1.94 14.28
N ILE A 105 10.93 0.71 14.83
CA ILE A 105 9.65 -0.01 14.90
C ILE A 105 8.65 0.75 15.77
N GLU A 106 9.07 1.17 16.98
CA GLU A 106 8.20 1.89 17.93
C GLU A 106 7.74 3.24 17.38
N ALA A 107 8.64 3.99 16.72
CA ALA A 107 8.30 5.26 16.08
C ALA A 107 7.22 5.09 15.00
N ARG A 108 7.40 4.14 14.08
CA ARG A 108 6.39 3.88 13.05
C ARG A 108 5.08 3.37 13.63
N LEU A 109 5.10 2.52 14.65
CA LEU A 109 3.89 2.09 15.35
C LEU A 109 3.12 3.28 15.94
N GLU A 110 3.82 4.26 16.50
CA GLU A 110 3.21 5.47 17.04
C GLU A 110 2.54 6.29 15.95
N GLU A 111 3.23 6.52 14.82
CA GLU A 111 2.71 7.25 13.67
C GLU A 111 1.47 6.56 13.07
N VAL A 112 1.53 5.26 12.80
CA VAL A 112 0.40 4.52 12.20
C VAL A 112 -0.79 4.42 13.14
N VAL A 113 -0.58 4.25 14.45
CA VAL A 113 -1.65 4.25 15.44
C VAL A 113 -2.30 5.64 15.54
N ALA A 114 -1.50 6.71 15.54
CA ALA A 114 -2.02 8.08 15.52
C ALA A 114 -2.84 8.35 14.25
N ALA A 115 -2.35 7.91 13.09
CA ALA A 115 -3.06 8.03 11.82
C ALA A 115 -4.38 7.22 11.80
N ARG A 116 -4.39 5.99 12.36
CA ARG A 116 -5.60 5.20 12.53
C ARG A 116 -6.64 5.93 13.40
N ASP A 117 -6.21 6.46 14.54
CA ASP A 117 -7.10 7.12 15.48
C ASP A 117 -7.62 8.45 14.91
N ALA A 118 -6.78 9.19 14.18
CA ALA A 118 -7.19 10.37 13.44
C ALA A 118 -8.24 10.01 12.37
N TRP A 119 -8.00 8.97 11.57
CA TRP A 119 -8.95 8.49 10.56
C TRP A 119 -10.29 8.08 11.16
N ARG A 120 -10.29 7.38 12.30
CA ARG A 120 -11.51 6.96 13.01
C ARG A 120 -12.28 8.14 13.59
N SER A 121 -11.62 9.22 13.95
CA SER A 121 -12.25 10.42 14.49
C SER A 121 -12.99 11.26 13.44
N LEU A 122 -12.69 11.08 12.15
CA LEU A 122 -13.34 11.79 11.06
C LEU A 122 -14.76 11.27 10.84
N ASP A 123 -15.69 12.17 10.61
CA ASP A 123 -17.00 11.83 10.06
C ASP A 123 -16.90 11.46 8.56
N ASP A 124 -17.99 10.96 8.00
CA ASP A 124 -18.00 10.48 6.62
C ASP A 124 -17.73 11.60 5.61
N ASP A 125 -18.26 12.82 5.84
CA ASP A 125 -18.03 13.98 4.98
C ASP A 125 -16.55 14.42 5.00
N ALA A 126 -15.88 14.35 6.16
CA ALA A 126 -14.46 14.64 6.29
C ALA A 126 -13.59 13.57 5.61
N ARG A 127 -13.94 12.29 5.75
CA ARG A 127 -13.26 11.20 5.05
C ARG A 127 -13.38 11.34 3.53
N GLU A 128 -14.56 11.68 3.03
CA GLU A 128 -14.78 11.94 1.60
C GLU A 128 -13.92 13.11 1.09
N ARG A 129 -13.81 14.20 1.85
CA ARG A 129 -12.93 15.33 1.51
C ARG A 129 -11.45 14.94 1.49
N VAL A 130 -10.98 14.17 2.46
CA VAL A 130 -9.59 13.67 2.47
C VAL A 130 -9.31 12.79 1.25
N VAL A 131 -10.18 11.81 0.97
CA VAL A 131 -10.04 10.94 -0.21
C VAL A 131 -10.08 11.76 -1.49
N GLY A 132 -11.01 12.73 -1.60
CA GLY A 132 -11.13 13.61 -2.75
C GLY A 132 -9.89 14.46 -3.00
N ALA A 133 -9.27 15.00 -1.92
CA ALA A 133 -8.03 15.78 -2.02
C ALA A 133 -6.87 14.94 -2.59
N PHE A 134 -6.68 13.72 -2.09
CA PHE A 134 -5.64 12.82 -2.60
C PHE A 134 -5.93 12.26 -3.99
N THR A 135 -7.21 12.05 -4.33
CA THR A 135 -7.59 11.67 -5.70
C THR A 135 -7.24 12.79 -6.69
N ALA A 136 -7.55 14.05 -6.34
CA ALA A 136 -7.19 15.20 -7.16
C ALA A 136 -5.66 15.36 -7.29
N TYR A 137 -4.92 15.08 -6.21
CA TYR A 137 -3.45 15.06 -6.22
C TYR A 137 -2.89 14.04 -7.24
N ASP A 138 -3.39 12.81 -7.22
CA ASP A 138 -2.96 11.75 -8.15
C ASP A 138 -3.35 12.08 -9.61
N GLU A 139 -4.58 12.57 -9.84
CA GLU A 139 -5.07 12.98 -11.17
C GLU A 139 -4.24 14.13 -11.77
N ALA A 140 -3.74 15.04 -10.92
CA ALA A 140 -2.84 16.11 -11.32
C ALA A 140 -1.38 15.65 -11.47
N GLY A 141 -1.10 14.35 -11.31
CA GLY A 141 0.23 13.76 -11.45
C GLY A 141 1.21 14.07 -10.33
N GLY A 142 0.71 14.48 -9.15
CA GLY A 142 1.55 14.78 -7.98
C GLY A 142 2.45 16.01 -8.16
N THR A 143 1.98 17.03 -8.86
CA THR A 143 2.72 18.29 -9.08
C THR A 143 2.81 19.12 -7.79
N ASP A 144 3.77 20.04 -7.73
CA ASP A 144 3.95 20.97 -6.60
C ASP A 144 2.66 21.73 -6.30
N ARG A 145 1.95 22.18 -7.33
CA ARG A 145 0.65 22.82 -7.19
C ARG A 145 -0.37 21.90 -6.52
N ALA A 146 -0.48 20.65 -6.99
CA ALA A 146 -1.40 19.68 -6.41
C ALA A 146 -1.05 19.38 -4.95
N ALA A 147 0.24 19.31 -4.60
CA ALA A 147 0.69 19.12 -3.23
C ALA A 147 0.26 20.29 -2.33
N VAL A 148 0.47 21.53 -2.78
CA VAL A 148 0.05 22.73 -2.04
C VAL A 148 -1.47 22.80 -1.86
N GLU A 149 -2.25 22.55 -2.93
CA GLU A 149 -3.72 22.51 -2.87
C GLU A 149 -4.21 21.40 -1.91
N THR A 150 -3.56 20.23 -1.94
CA THR A 150 -3.86 19.11 -1.02
C THR A 150 -3.52 19.48 0.42
N ALA A 151 -2.36 20.09 0.68
CA ALA A 151 -1.98 20.54 2.02
C ALA A 151 -3.01 21.51 2.61
N ILE A 152 -3.50 22.47 1.82
CA ILE A 152 -4.55 23.40 2.22
C ILE A 152 -5.85 22.63 2.56
N ALA A 153 -6.28 21.73 1.68
CA ALA A 153 -7.50 20.94 1.88
C ALA A 153 -7.44 20.06 3.14
N LEU A 154 -6.29 19.43 3.42
CA LEU A 154 -6.09 18.61 4.61
C LEU A 154 -6.11 19.41 5.91
N ARG A 155 -5.57 20.63 5.89
CA ARG A 155 -5.65 21.56 7.04
C ARG A 155 -7.08 21.98 7.34
N GLU A 156 -7.89 22.22 6.33
CA GLU A 156 -9.31 22.57 6.49
C GLU A 156 -10.14 21.43 7.11
N VAL A 157 -9.72 20.17 6.94
CA VAL A 157 -10.33 19.01 7.62
C VAL A 157 -10.02 19.00 9.11
N GLY A 158 -8.91 19.62 9.53
CA GLY A 158 -8.54 19.73 10.94
C GLY A 158 -7.84 18.51 11.51
N LEU A 159 -7.10 17.76 10.70
CA LEU A 159 -6.24 16.66 11.16
C LEU A 159 -5.14 17.20 12.08
N THR A 160 -4.93 16.53 13.23
CA THR A 160 -3.95 16.94 14.26
C THR A 160 -3.27 15.74 14.89
N GLY A 161 -2.05 15.95 15.40
CA GLY A 161 -1.24 14.94 16.08
C GLY A 161 -0.35 14.11 15.16
N GLY A 162 0.80 13.69 15.63
CA GLY A 162 1.75 12.88 14.86
C GLY A 162 2.20 13.58 13.58
N THR A 163 2.18 12.90 12.46
CA THR A 163 2.57 13.41 11.13
C THR A 163 1.76 14.62 10.69
N PHE A 164 0.51 14.78 11.19
CA PHE A 164 -0.35 15.92 10.84
C PHE A 164 0.08 17.23 11.48
N ASP A 165 0.91 17.20 12.53
CA ASP A 165 1.47 18.42 13.14
C ASP A 165 2.36 19.17 12.14
N ALA A 166 2.98 18.46 11.20
CA ALA A 166 3.74 19.07 10.12
C ALA A 166 2.87 19.93 9.18
N LEU A 167 1.62 19.55 8.94
CA LEU A 167 0.65 20.39 8.20
C LEU A 167 0.38 21.70 8.92
N SER A 168 0.32 21.69 10.25
CA SER A 168 0.08 22.90 11.07
C SER A 168 1.24 23.88 11.03
N GLY A 169 2.46 23.41 10.72
CA GLY A 169 3.67 24.22 10.61
C GLY A 169 3.81 24.98 9.29
N LEU A 170 2.94 24.74 8.31
CA LEU A 170 2.94 25.43 7.01
C LEU A 170 2.27 26.82 7.13
N ASP A 171 2.78 27.80 6.40
CA ASP A 171 2.18 29.13 6.34
C ASP A 171 1.01 29.17 5.34
N ASP A 172 -0.20 29.42 5.82
CA ASP A 172 -1.42 29.42 5.00
C ASP A 172 -1.42 30.47 3.91
N ASP A 173 -0.90 31.65 4.20
CA ASP A 173 -0.92 32.77 3.25
C ASP A 173 0.14 32.51 2.16
N ALA A 174 1.32 32.01 2.54
CA ALA A 174 2.35 31.60 1.59
C ALA A 174 1.89 30.45 0.69
N LEU A 175 1.20 29.43 1.25
CA LEU A 175 0.66 28.32 0.46
C LEU A 175 -0.41 28.77 -0.55
N ARG A 176 -1.34 29.66 -0.15
CA ARG A 176 -2.36 30.19 -1.06
C ARG A 176 -1.76 31.04 -2.17
N GLU A 177 -0.76 31.86 -1.83
CA GLU A 177 -0.04 32.65 -2.82
C GLU A 177 0.75 31.79 -3.79
N ALA A 178 1.40 30.72 -3.29
CA ALA A 178 2.09 29.73 -4.12
C ALA A 178 1.12 28.97 -5.03
N ALA A 179 -0.02 28.51 -4.52
CA ALA A 179 -1.04 27.80 -5.31
C ALA A 179 -1.58 28.66 -6.44
N ASP A 180 -1.84 29.96 -6.15
CA ASP A 180 -2.28 30.91 -7.15
C ASP A 180 -1.20 31.16 -8.22
N ALA A 181 0.06 31.39 -7.79
CA ALA A 181 1.16 31.59 -8.72
C ALA A 181 1.45 30.34 -9.58
N LEU A 182 1.47 29.15 -8.98
CA LEU A 182 1.64 27.86 -9.67
C LEU A 182 0.46 27.56 -10.63
N GLY A 183 -0.75 28.02 -10.30
CA GLY A 183 -1.93 27.91 -11.16
C GLY A 183 -1.83 28.71 -12.45
N ASN A 184 -1.06 29.79 -12.43
CA ASN A 184 -0.87 30.72 -13.53
C ASN A 184 0.31 30.41 -14.44
N VAL A 185 1.01 29.27 -14.18
CA VAL A 185 2.16 28.82 -14.97
C VAL A 185 1.84 27.51 -15.68
N ARG A 186 2.28 27.39 -16.95
CA ARG A 186 2.26 26.15 -17.71
C ARG A 186 3.68 25.68 -17.97
N GLY A 187 3.96 24.39 -17.68
CA GLY A 187 5.29 23.80 -17.84
C GLY A 187 6.01 23.58 -16.52
N SER A 188 7.26 23.10 -16.58
CA SER A 188 8.10 22.85 -15.41
C SER A 188 8.87 24.12 -15.02
N LEU A 189 8.92 24.45 -13.75
CA LEU A 189 9.68 25.59 -13.20
C LEU A 189 11.21 25.52 -13.46
N GLY A 190 11.70 24.36 -13.90
CA GLY A 190 13.13 24.14 -14.25
C GLY A 190 13.48 24.47 -15.70
N ASP A 191 12.51 24.77 -16.56
CA ASP A 191 12.73 25.15 -17.95
C ASP A 191 12.83 26.68 -18.08
N ASP A 192 13.76 27.16 -18.92
CA ASP A 192 13.91 28.59 -19.22
C ASP A 192 12.65 29.17 -19.92
N ASP A 193 11.79 28.32 -20.52
CA ASP A 193 10.55 28.68 -21.22
C ASP A 193 9.30 28.35 -20.38
N VAL A 194 9.02 29.18 -19.38
CA VAL A 194 7.76 29.11 -18.63
C VAL A 194 6.68 29.88 -19.39
N GLU A 195 5.64 29.20 -19.84
CA GLU A 195 4.46 29.81 -20.44
C GLU A 195 3.49 30.32 -19.37
N VAL A 196 3.02 31.55 -19.51
CA VAL A 196 2.00 32.14 -18.66
C VAL A 196 0.61 31.64 -19.09
N ALA A 197 -0.16 31.11 -18.13
CA ALA A 197 -1.51 30.60 -18.40
C ALA A 197 -2.47 31.74 -18.79
N PRO A 198 -3.49 31.47 -19.64
CA PRO A 198 -4.59 32.43 -19.86
C PRO A 198 -5.32 32.73 -18.55
N GLY A 199 -5.65 34.01 -18.34
CA GLY A 199 -6.28 34.50 -17.11
C GLY A 199 -5.33 34.97 -16.01
N ALA A 200 -4.01 34.77 -16.21
CA ALA A 200 -2.98 35.20 -15.26
C ALA A 200 -2.79 36.73 -15.23
N ASP A 201 -2.97 37.38 -16.37
CA ASP A 201 -2.81 38.82 -16.52
C ASP A 201 -3.73 39.39 -17.60
N ASP A 202 -4.63 40.28 -17.19
CA ASP A 202 -5.63 40.88 -18.08
C ASP A 202 -5.04 41.64 -19.29
N GLU A 203 -3.84 42.22 -19.14
CA GLU A 203 -3.20 42.96 -20.22
C GLU A 203 -2.55 42.01 -21.24
N LEU A 204 -1.92 40.93 -20.76
CA LEU A 204 -1.36 39.88 -21.62
C LEU A 204 -2.47 39.22 -22.45
N ASP A 205 -3.60 38.90 -21.84
CA ASP A 205 -4.73 38.28 -22.52
C ASP A 205 -5.31 39.21 -23.60
N ARG A 206 -5.44 40.52 -23.32
CA ARG A 206 -5.87 41.50 -24.34
C ARG A 206 -4.84 41.62 -25.47
N LEU A 207 -3.57 41.59 -25.18
CA LEU A 207 -2.53 41.62 -26.22
C LEU A 207 -2.57 40.35 -27.09
N ARG A 208 -2.76 39.18 -26.50
CA ARG A 208 -2.94 37.91 -27.23
C ARG A 208 -4.18 37.91 -28.13
N GLU A 209 -5.33 38.44 -27.63
CA GLU A 209 -6.53 38.59 -28.42
C GLU A 209 -6.31 39.53 -29.61
N ARG A 210 -5.64 40.67 -29.41
CA ARG A 210 -5.34 41.63 -30.48
C ARG A 210 -4.37 41.06 -31.51
N LEU A 211 -3.35 40.30 -31.07
CA LEU A 211 -2.40 39.62 -31.95
C LEU A 211 -3.12 38.60 -32.81
N ALA A 212 -3.97 37.75 -32.24
CA ALA A 212 -4.73 36.75 -32.98
C ALA A 212 -5.67 37.40 -34.03
N ALA A 213 -6.34 38.51 -33.67
CA ALA A 213 -7.15 39.25 -34.65
C ALA A 213 -6.29 39.88 -35.77
N ALA A 214 -5.11 40.39 -35.47
CA ALA A 214 -4.21 40.93 -36.46
C ALA A 214 -3.64 39.86 -37.40
N GLU A 215 -3.30 38.66 -36.88
CA GLU A 215 -2.88 37.48 -37.66
C GLU A 215 -3.99 37.00 -38.60
N GLU A 216 -5.24 36.91 -38.13
CA GLU A 216 -6.40 36.55 -38.95
C GLU A 216 -6.59 37.54 -40.13
N LEU A 217 -6.48 38.87 -39.85
CA LEU A 217 -6.50 39.87 -40.90
C LEU A 217 -5.32 39.81 -41.85
N ALA A 218 -4.13 39.49 -41.36
CA ALA A 218 -2.93 39.34 -42.19
C ALA A 218 -3.02 38.14 -43.14
N ASP A 219 -3.60 37.04 -42.69
CA ASP A 219 -3.86 35.84 -43.51
C ASP A 219 -4.92 36.13 -44.59
N SER A 220 -5.86 37.06 -44.31
CA SER A 220 -6.92 37.49 -45.23
C SER A 220 -6.69 38.90 -45.81
N ALA A 221 -5.45 39.36 -45.95
CA ALA A 221 -5.10 40.72 -46.38
C ALA A 221 -5.75 41.16 -47.72
N PHE A 222 -6.05 40.21 -48.63
CA PHE A 222 -6.75 40.50 -49.88
C PHE A 222 -8.20 40.88 -49.61
N ASP A 223 -8.90 40.21 -48.71
CA ASP A 223 -10.29 40.48 -48.35
C ASP A 223 -10.41 41.84 -47.62
N VAL A 224 -9.41 42.16 -46.79
CA VAL A 224 -9.26 43.48 -46.17
C VAL A 224 -9.18 44.59 -47.24
N LEU A 225 -8.32 44.37 -48.26
CA LEU A 225 -8.17 45.31 -49.37
C LEU A 225 -9.48 45.48 -50.14
N GLU A 226 -10.23 44.41 -50.42
CA GLU A 226 -11.53 44.48 -51.10
C GLU A 226 -12.55 45.28 -50.24
N THR A 227 -12.63 44.98 -48.93
CA THR A 227 -13.53 45.65 -47.99
C THR A 227 -13.27 47.16 -47.94
N VAL A 228 -12.00 47.56 -47.86
CA VAL A 228 -11.60 48.97 -47.82
C VAL A 228 -11.87 49.66 -49.16
N ARG A 229 -11.70 48.99 -50.31
CA ARG A 229 -11.95 49.53 -51.67
C ARG A 229 -13.43 49.71 -51.98
N ASP A 230 -14.30 48.90 -51.45
CA ASP A 230 -15.76 49.01 -51.67
C ASP A 230 -16.31 50.37 -51.18
N GLY A 231 -15.57 51.12 -50.35
CA GLY A 231 -15.88 52.46 -49.87
C GLY A 231 -15.71 53.59 -50.86
N SER A 232 -15.52 53.36 -52.19
CA SER A 232 -15.40 54.41 -53.23
C SER A 232 -14.30 55.44 -53.02
N LEU A 233 -13.12 55.00 -52.59
CA LEU A 233 -11.96 55.83 -52.28
C LEU A 233 -11.37 56.49 -53.57
N ARG A 234 -11.09 57.81 -53.49
CA ARG A 234 -10.68 58.63 -54.67
C ARG A 234 -9.19 58.84 -54.77
N ASP A 235 -8.44 58.62 -53.69
CA ASP A 235 -6.98 58.79 -53.64
C ASP A 235 -6.31 57.81 -52.64
N PHE A 236 -5.00 57.73 -52.64
CA PHE A 236 -4.21 56.80 -51.82
C PHE A 236 -4.28 57.19 -50.31
N GLU A 237 -4.29 58.48 -49.97
CA GLU A 237 -4.38 58.94 -48.60
C GLU A 237 -5.70 58.54 -47.94
N ALA A 238 -6.82 58.54 -48.69
CA ALA A 238 -8.12 58.03 -48.21
C ALA A 238 -8.12 56.50 -48.01
N LEU A 239 -7.38 55.74 -48.82
CA LEU A 239 -7.20 54.31 -48.64
C LEU A 239 -6.36 54.02 -47.39
N GLU A 240 -5.25 54.72 -47.17
CA GLU A 240 -4.44 54.60 -45.97
C GLU A 240 -5.30 54.84 -44.69
N ALA A 241 -6.04 55.94 -44.67
CA ALA A 241 -6.91 56.25 -43.53
C ALA A 241 -8.01 55.20 -43.31
N ALA A 242 -8.63 54.70 -44.38
CA ALA A 242 -9.66 53.68 -44.29
C ALA A 242 -9.09 52.29 -43.86
N THR A 243 -7.86 51.94 -44.31
CA THR A 243 -7.17 50.74 -43.87
C THR A 243 -6.85 50.81 -42.37
N VAL A 244 -6.31 51.94 -41.91
CA VAL A 244 -6.00 52.13 -40.48
C VAL A 244 -7.29 52.04 -39.64
N ASP A 245 -8.38 52.64 -40.08
CA ASP A 245 -9.65 52.65 -39.34
C ASP A 245 -10.31 51.25 -39.28
N HIS A 246 -10.26 50.53 -40.43
CA HIS A 246 -10.75 49.15 -40.49
C HIS A 246 -9.92 48.22 -39.61
N VAL A 247 -8.60 48.19 -39.73
CA VAL A 247 -7.70 47.34 -38.92
C VAL A 247 -7.84 47.67 -37.43
N ALA A 248 -7.90 48.96 -37.07
CA ALA A 248 -8.10 49.38 -35.70
C ALA A 248 -9.45 48.90 -35.10
N THR A 249 -10.50 48.91 -35.95
CA THR A 249 -11.84 48.47 -35.52
C THR A 249 -11.89 46.96 -35.29
N GLU A 250 -11.33 46.15 -36.22
CA GLU A 250 -11.37 44.69 -36.16
C GLU A 250 -10.43 44.13 -35.08
N THR A 251 -9.27 44.75 -34.89
CA THR A 251 -8.27 44.28 -33.87
C THR A 251 -8.44 44.91 -32.50
N GLY A 252 -9.22 45.98 -32.36
CA GLY A 252 -9.35 46.75 -31.11
C GLY A 252 -8.05 47.47 -30.72
N VAL A 253 -7.13 47.67 -31.66
CA VAL A 253 -5.87 48.40 -31.47
C VAL A 253 -6.08 49.89 -31.69
N ASP A 254 -5.34 50.75 -30.96
CA ASP A 254 -5.38 52.18 -31.18
C ASP A 254 -5.00 52.54 -32.63
N PRO A 255 -5.76 53.39 -33.34
CA PRO A 255 -5.45 53.81 -34.71
C PRO A 255 -4.06 54.46 -34.86
N ALA A 256 -3.49 55.00 -33.77
CA ALA A 256 -2.13 55.57 -33.80
C ALA A 256 -1.07 54.46 -33.91
N THR A 257 -1.27 53.33 -33.23
CA THR A 257 -0.39 52.14 -33.31
C THR A 257 -0.47 51.52 -34.68
N VAL A 258 -1.69 51.32 -35.23
CA VAL A 258 -1.83 50.78 -36.59
C VAL A 258 -1.15 51.71 -37.63
N ARG A 259 -1.23 53.00 -37.42
CA ARG A 259 -0.53 53.98 -38.31
C ARG A 259 0.97 53.94 -38.16
N ALA A 260 1.48 53.69 -36.97
CA ALA A 260 2.94 53.54 -36.73
C ALA A 260 3.51 52.25 -37.34
N ALA A 261 2.70 51.20 -37.43
CA ALA A 261 3.06 49.94 -38.09
C ALA A 261 2.99 50.01 -39.66
N ALA A 262 2.40 51.07 -40.20
CA ALA A 262 2.27 51.22 -41.64
C ALA A 262 3.59 51.62 -42.29
N PRO A 263 3.90 51.16 -43.52
CA PRO A 263 5.15 51.48 -44.23
C PRO A 263 5.11 52.92 -44.76
N ASP A 264 6.24 53.64 -44.68
CA ASP A 264 6.40 54.99 -45.27
C ASP A 264 6.41 54.94 -46.81
N ASP A 265 6.92 53.85 -47.43
CA ASP A 265 7.06 53.68 -48.86
C ASP A 265 6.36 52.39 -49.32
N ALA A 266 5.08 52.44 -49.68
CA ALA A 266 4.34 51.33 -50.27
C ALA A 266 4.33 51.43 -51.81
N LEU A 267 4.48 50.30 -52.52
CA LEU A 267 4.50 50.24 -53.99
C LEU A 267 3.09 50.41 -54.56
N ASP A 268 2.09 49.83 -53.91
CA ASP A 268 0.66 49.91 -54.25
C ASP A 268 -0.22 49.67 -53.05
N ALA A 269 -1.55 49.69 -53.25
CA ALA A 269 -2.53 49.46 -52.20
C ALA A 269 -2.49 48.09 -51.54
N ALA A 270 -2.11 47.04 -52.29
CA ALA A 270 -2.02 45.68 -51.74
C ALA A 270 -0.76 45.52 -50.88
N ASP A 271 0.31 46.15 -51.34
CA ASP A 271 1.58 46.18 -50.59
C ASP A 271 1.40 46.98 -49.29
N PHE A 272 0.72 48.14 -49.32
CA PHE A 272 0.40 48.92 -48.12
C PHE A 272 -0.38 48.13 -47.07
N VAL A 273 -1.50 47.50 -47.46
CA VAL A 273 -2.33 46.68 -46.55
C VAL A 273 -1.54 45.53 -45.96
N SER A 274 -0.84 44.75 -46.80
CA SER A 274 -0.07 43.58 -46.36
C SER A 274 1.12 43.96 -45.48
N ALA A 275 1.79 45.07 -45.78
CA ALA A 275 2.94 45.54 -44.97
C ALA A 275 2.46 46.11 -43.61
N THR A 276 1.34 46.86 -43.60
CA THR A 276 0.72 47.41 -42.38
C THR A 276 0.32 46.25 -41.43
N LEU A 277 -0.35 45.20 -41.94
CA LEU A 277 -0.77 44.06 -41.15
C LEU A 277 0.43 43.27 -40.63
N ARG A 278 1.49 43.04 -41.44
CA ARG A 278 2.69 42.38 -40.96
C ARG A 278 3.43 43.22 -39.90
N GLY A 279 3.55 44.55 -40.13
CA GLY A 279 4.17 45.42 -39.13
C GLY A 279 3.38 45.45 -37.82
N LEU A 280 2.03 45.40 -37.88
CA LEU A 280 1.18 45.31 -36.69
C LEU A 280 1.34 43.98 -35.96
N VAL A 281 1.40 42.83 -36.69
CA VAL A 281 1.64 41.53 -36.11
C VAL A 281 2.99 41.48 -35.41
N ASP A 282 4.05 41.99 -36.07
CA ASP A 282 5.41 42.05 -35.49
C ASP A 282 5.44 42.91 -34.20
N GLU A 283 4.76 44.07 -34.20
CA GLU A 283 4.68 44.96 -33.03
C GLU A 283 3.87 44.33 -31.86
N LEU A 284 2.72 43.68 -32.16
CA LEU A 284 1.91 43.02 -31.18
C LEU A 284 2.58 41.75 -30.62
N SER A 285 3.26 40.97 -31.49
CA SER A 285 4.06 39.82 -31.06
C SER A 285 5.15 40.23 -30.08
N ALA A 286 5.92 41.28 -30.41
CA ALA A 286 6.93 41.80 -29.49
C ALA A 286 6.33 42.32 -28.17
N ALA A 287 5.16 42.94 -28.20
CA ALA A 287 4.46 43.39 -26.99
C ALA A 287 3.94 42.23 -26.14
N VAL A 288 3.46 41.14 -26.75
CA VAL A 288 3.08 39.89 -26.07
C VAL A 288 4.30 39.28 -25.38
N ASP A 289 5.41 39.11 -26.13
CA ASP A 289 6.65 38.51 -25.61
C ASP A 289 7.20 39.31 -24.41
N ASP A 290 7.24 40.64 -24.50
CA ASP A 290 7.74 41.51 -23.43
C ASP A 290 6.85 41.46 -22.18
N ARG A 291 5.50 41.47 -22.38
CA ARG A 291 4.58 41.35 -21.27
C ARG A 291 4.61 39.96 -20.65
N GLU A 292 4.65 38.91 -21.45
CA GLU A 292 4.77 37.52 -20.96
C GLU A 292 6.04 37.32 -20.15
N ALA A 293 7.18 37.83 -20.61
CA ALA A 293 8.45 37.77 -19.86
C ALA A 293 8.34 38.50 -18.51
N THR A 294 7.66 39.65 -18.47
CA THR A 294 7.45 40.41 -17.24
C THR A 294 6.56 39.66 -16.24
N VAL A 295 5.44 39.10 -16.69
CA VAL A 295 4.51 38.34 -15.85
C VAL A 295 5.17 37.03 -15.39
N ALA A 296 5.88 36.34 -16.27
CA ALA A 296 6.64 35.13 -15.92
C ALA A 296 7.71 35.39 -14.85
N ALA A 297 8.39 36.54 -14.92
CA ALA A 297 9.37 36.91 -13.90
C ALA A 297 8.70 37.15 -12.52
N ASP A 298 7.60 37.89 -12.47
CA ASP A 298 6.83 38.11 -11.24
C ASP A 298 6.32 36.80 -10.61
N LEU A 299 5.77 35.89 -11.44
CA LEU A 299 5.33 34.59 -10.98
C LEU A 299 6.48 33.73 -10.44
N ARG A 300 7.65 33.74 -11.10
CA ARG A 300 8.84 33.03 -10.60
C ARG A 300 9.32 33.58 -9.25
N ASP A 301 9.33 34.91 -9.09
CA ASP A 301 9.74 35.53 -7.83
C ASP A 301 8.77 35.14 -6.71
N ARG A 302 7.46 35.18 -6.94
CA ARG A 302 6.43 34.76 -5.96
C ARG A 302 6.55 33.28 -5.58
N ILE A 303 6.76 32.39 -6.55
CA ILE A 303 6.97 30.96 -6.29
C ILE A 303 8.30 30.75 -5.54
N GLY A 304 9.36 31.48 -5.92
CA GLY A 304 10.68 31.41 -5.27
C GLY A 304 10.63 31.85 -3.80
N ASP A 305 9.89 32.91 -3.49
CA ASP A 305 9.70 33.40 -2.12
C ASP A 305 8.96 32.36 -1.24
N ALA A 306 8.01 31.60 -1.82
CA ALA A 306 7.28 30.54 -1.15
C ALA A 306 7.96 29.16 -1.26
N GLY A 307 9.09 29.03 -1.95
CA GLY A 307 9.70 27.75 -2.33
C GLY A 307 9.95 26.81 -1.16
N GLY A 308 10.39 27.34 -0.02
CA GLY A 308 10.59 26.53 1.18
C GLY A 308 9.30 25.95 1.79
N ASP A 309 8.16 26.63 1.63
CA ASP A 309 6.86 26.12 2.08
C ASP A 309 6.25 25.16 1.05
N VAL A 310 6.50 25.37 -0.25
CA VAL A 310 6.13 24.45 -1.32
C VAL A 310 6.86 23.12 -1.16
N ASP A 311 8.19 23.12 -1.03
CA ASP A 311 8.99 21.91 -0.83
C ASP A 311 8.52 21.13 0.41
N ARG A 312 8.26 21.86 1.51
CA ARG A 312 7.75 21.25 2.72
C ARG A 312 6.33 20.69 2.56
N ALA A 313 5.46 21.35 1.79
CA ALA A 313 4.12 20.87 1.50
C ALA A 313 4.18 19.55 0.68
N VAL A 314 5.07 19.46 -0.31
CA VAL A 314 5.30 18.24 -1.12
C VAL A 314 5.73 17.08 -0.21
N GLU A 315 6.71 17.29 0.66
CA GLU A 315 7.20 16.27 1.60
C GLU A 315 6.09 15.84 2.58
N VAL A 316 5.44 16.79 3.24
CA VAL A 316 4.40 16.52 4.25
C VAL A 316 3.18 15.82 3.63
N VAL A 317 2.72 16.24 2.46
CA VAL A 317 1.59 15.59 1.78
C VAL A 317 1.91 14.16 1.40
N SER A 318 3.14 13.90 0.94
CA SER A 318 3.61 12.55 0.62
C SER A 318 3.64 11.64 1.85
N ASP A 319 4.17 12.13 2.98
CA ASP A 319 4.26 11.35 4.22
C ASP A 319 2.87 11.13 4.84
N VAL A 320 2.04 12.18 4.89
CA VAL A 320 0.64 12.06 5.34
C VAL A 320 -0.16 11.07 4.49
N ALA A 321 0.07 11.03 3.17
CA ALA A 321 -0.58 10.04 2.31
C ALA A 321 -0.24 8.60 2.71
N VAL A 322 1.02 8.32 3.04
CA VAL A 322 1.47 6.99 3.49
C VAL A 322 0.88 6.64 4.84
N ASP A 323 1.00 7.54 5.82
CA ASP A 323 0.56 7.29 7.19
C ASP A 323 -0.95 7.12 7.27
N LEU A 324 -1.73 7.98 6.59
CA LEU A 324 -3.18 7.81 6.51
C LEU A 324 -3.60 6.54 5.76
N SER A 325 -2.85 6.13 4.75
CA SER A 325 -3.12 4.86 4.06
C SER A 325 -2.95 3.66 4.99
N LEU A 326 -1.86 3.63 5.75
CA LEU A 326 -1.63 2.62 6.78
C LEU A 326 -2.63 2.74 7.94
N GLY A 327 -3.01 3.96 8.31
CA GLY A 327 -4.05 4.24 9.30
C GLY A 327 -5.43 3.72 8.87
N ARG A 328 -5.80 3.88 7.59
CA ARG A 328 -7.03 3.32 7.01
C ARG A 328 -7.04 1.80 7.03
N PHE A 329 -5.94 1.19 6.60
CA PHE A 329 -5.76 -0.27 6.70
C PHE A 329 -5.92 -0.75 8.14
N ALA A 330 -5.25 -0.08 9.09
CA ALA A 330 -5.34 -0.42 10.50
C ALA A 330 -6.74 -0.20 11.09
N ALA A 331 -7.49 0.78 10.60
CA ALA A 331 -8.86 1.04 11.03
C ALA A 331 -9.84 -0.01 10.52
N GLU A 332 -9.71 -0.44 9.26
CA GLU A 332 -10.57 -1.44 8.63
C GLU A 332 -10.44 -2.83 9.27
N TYR A 333 -9.22 -3.24 9.58
CA TYR A 333 -8.96 -4.55 10.20
C TYR A 333 -8.96 -4.52 11.74
N ASP A 334 -9.38 -3.42 12.37
CA ASP A 334 -9.36 -3.24 13.83
C ASP A 334 -8.00 -3.57 14.46
N LEU A 335 -6.90 -3.20 13.76
CA LEU A 335 -5.56 -3.49 14.21
C LEU A 335 -5.21 -2.72 15.48
N VAL A 336 -4.52 -3.38 16.42
CA VAL A 336 -4.09 -2.79 17.68
C VAL A 336 -2.57 -2.69 17.78
N ARG A 337 -2.08 -1.76 18.59
CA ARG A 337 -0.66 -1.63 18.89
C ARG A 337 -0.17 -2.86 19.66
N PRO A 338 0.77 -3.68 19.13
CA PRO A 338 1.38 -4.77 19.90
C PRO A 338 2.35 -4.21 20.94
N ARG A 339 2.52 -4.93 22.03
CA ARG A 339 3.62 -4.69 22.96
C ARG A 339 4.87 -5.44 22.52
N LEU A 340 5.93 -4.72 22.23
CA LEU A 340 7.21 -5.34 21.88
C LEU A 340 7.89 -5.88 23.15
N VAL A 341 8.21 -7.17 23.13
CA VAL A 341 8.87 -7.90 24.24
C VAL A 341 10.22 -8.46 23.80
N GLU A 342 11.03 -8.93 24.72
CA GLU A 342 12.33 -9.53 24.35
C GLU A 342 12.18 -10.96 23.83
N ASP A 343 11.29 -11.75 24.45
CA ASP A 343 11.12 -13.17 24.14
C ASP A 343 9.65 -13.56 24.33
N GLY A 344 9.04 -14.13 23.32
CA GLY A 344 7.66 -14.57 23.33
C GLY A 344 6.84 -14.07 22.14
N LEU A 345 5.80 -14.78 21.84
CA LEU A 345 4.73 -14.41 20.92
C LEU A 345 3.41 -14.78 21.55
N ALA A 346 2.58 -13.80 21.85
CA ALA A 346 1.27 -14.03 22.46
C ALA A 346 0.23 -13.11 21.83
N VAL A 347 -0.94 -13.67 21.52
CA VAL A 347 -2.08 -12.95 20.96
C VAL A 347 -3.35 -13.31 21.71
N ARG A 348 -4.22 -12.32 21.92
CA ARG A 348 -5.57 -12.50 22.41
C ARG A 348 -6.55 -12.10 21.32
N ASN A 349 -7.49 -13.00 21.04
CA ASN A 349 -8.56 -12.79 20.06
C ASN A 349 -8.02 -12.30 18.71
N ALA A 350 -6.92 -12.92 18.24
CA ALA A 350 -6.36 -12.64 16.92
C ALA A 350 -7.26 -13.18 15.81
N ARG A 351 -7.32 -12.45 14.69
CA ARG A 351 -8.07 -12.80 13.49
C ARG A 351 -7.13 -12.85 12.29
N SER A 352 -7.38 -13.78 11.36
CA SER A 352 -6.62 -13.80 10.12
C SER A 352 -6.98 -12.60 9.25
N PRO A 353 -6.00 -11.83 8.76
CA PRO A 353 -6.28 -10.73 7.82
C PRO A 353 -6.57 -11.21 6.40
N PHE A 354 -6.43 -12.53 6.11
CA PHE A 354 -6.56 -13.12 4.78
C PHE A 354 -7.89 -13.84 4.56
N VAL A 355 -8.78 -13.85 5.55
CA VAL A 355 -10.07 -14.55 5.47
C VAL A 355 -11.19 -13.52 5.56
N ASP A 356 -12.02 -13.44 4.52
CA ASP A 356 -13.09 -12.44 4.37
C ASP A 356 -14.36 -12.74 5.21
N ASP A 357 -14.55 -14.00 5.61
CA ASP A 357 -15.71 -14.42 6.42
C ASP A 357 -15.47 -14.11 7.91
N PRO A 358 -16.55 -13.97 8.71
CA PRO A 358 -16.41 -13.79 10.15
C PRO A 358 -15.68 -14.99 10.76
N VAL A 359 -14.37 -14.81 11.01
CA VAL A 359 -13.49 -15.82 11.58
C VAL A 359 -13.60 -15.78 13.10
N GLN A 360 -13.72 -16.96 13.73
CA GLN A 360 -13.61 -17.06 15.18
C GLN A 360 -12.25 -16.52 15.64
N PRO A 361 -12.21 -15.52 16.53
CA PRO A 361 -10.95 -15.04 17.09
C PRO A 361 -10.25 -16.12 17.90
N VAL A 362 -8.92 -16.14 17.87
CA VAL A 362 -8.11 -17.17 18.53
C VAL A 362 -7.08 -16.53 19.45
N SER A 363 -6.97 -17.05 20.69
CA SER A 363 -5.91 -16.68 21.64
C SER A 363 -4.85 -17.76 21.67
N TYR A 364 -3.56 -17.37 21.48
CA TYR A 364 -2.46 -18.32 21.43
C TYR A 364 -1.14 -17.70 21.89
N ALA A 365 -0.23 -18.53 22.42
CA ALA A 365 1.09 -18.03 22.81
C ALA A 365 2.16 -19.12 22.78
N VAL A 366 3.42 -18.70 22.57
CA VAL A 366 4.65 -19.44 22.81
C VAL A 366 5.69 -18.51 23.43
N GLY A 367 6.58 -19.04 24.26
CA GLY A 367 7.56 -18.26 25.01
C GLY A 367 7.00 -17.59 26.25
N THR A 368 7.69 -16.56 26.72
CA THR A 368 7.30 -15.81 27.93
C THR A 368 6.38 -14.66 27.57
N HIS A 369 5.23 -14.56 28.21
CA HIS A 369 4.26 -13.48 28.01
C HIS A 369 3.52 -13.12 29.29
N SER A 370 2.86 -11.96 29.31
CA SER A 370 2.06 -11.48 30.42
C SER A 370 0.56 -11.34 30.12
N LEU A 371 0.11 -11.78 28.94
CA LEU A 371 -1.31 -11.81 28.60
C LEU A 371 -2.01 -12.90 29.45
N ALA A 372 -2.21 -12.59 30.72
CA ALA A 372 -2.99 -13.45 31.60
C ALA A 372 -4.46 -13.36 31.23
N GLY A 373 -5.18 -14.49 31.20
CA GLY A 373 -6.61 -14.49 30.99
C GLY A 373 -7.31 -13.70 32.06
N ASP A 374 -8.22 -12.81 31.68
CA ASP A 374 -9.15 -12.21 32.61
C ASP A 374 -10.02 -13.32 33.19
N ALA A 375 -10.00 -13.43 34.52
CA ALA A 375 -10.76 -14.43 35.29
C ALA A 375 -12.30 -14.31 35.14
N GLY A 376 -12.76 -13.56 34.14
CA GLY A 376 -14.18 -13.24 33.91
C GLY A 376 -14.78 -13.75 32.60
N VAL A 377 -13.97 -14.22 31.61
CA VAL A 377 -14.50 -14.78 30.37
C VAL A 377 -14.52 -16.30 30.46
N SER A 378 -15.71 -16.86 30.59
CA SER A 378 -15.93 -18.30 30.63
C SER A 378 -15.42 -18.98 29.34
N ASN A 379 -14.56 -19.98 29.50
CA ASN A 379 -14.09 -21.01 28.59
C ASN A 379 -12.85 -20.77 27.72
N ALA A 380 -12.23 -19.59 27.62
CA ALA A 380 -10.91 -19.48 27.05
C ALA A 380 -9.88 -19.76 28.16
N GLU A 381 -9.28 -20.95 28.18
CA GLU A 381 -8.09 -21.21 28.98
C GLU A 381 -6.99 -20.23 28.53
N SER A 382 -6.44 -19.47 29.47
CA SER A 382 -5.34 -18.54 29.17
C SER A 382 -4.16 -19.31 28.60
N PRO A 383 -3.52 -18.83 27.51
CA PRO A 383 -2.35 -19.49 26.98
C PRO A 383 -1.28 -19.66 28.04
N PRO A 384 -0.65 -20.88 28.19
CA PRO A 384 0.44 -21.10 29.12
C PRO A 384 1.66 -20.23 28.76
N THR A 385 2.39 -19.79 29.77
CA THR A 385 3.62 -19.00 29.61
C THR A 385 4.85 -19.83 29.91
N GLY A 386 5.93 -19.60 29.16
CA GLY A 386 7.23 -20.22 29.38
C GLY A 386 7.56 -21.41 28.47
N ASP A 387 6.54 -22.00 27.82
CA ASP A 387 6.78 -23.07 26.85
C ASP A 387 7.37 -22.49 25.55
N ARG A 388 8.54 -22.99 25.16
CA ARG A 388 9.22 -22.52 23.95
C ARG A 388 8.66 -23.12 22.68
N VAL A 389 8.12 -24.33 22.77
CA VAL A 389 7.55 -25.04 21.61
C VAL A 389 6.14 -25.51 21.95
N SER A 390 5.24 -25.33 20.99
CA SER A 390 3.93 -25.96 20.99
C SER A 390 3.76 -26.88 19.79
N VAL A 391 3.25 -28.09 20.05
CA VAL A 391 2.84 -29.04 19.02
C VAL A 391 1.32 -28.99 18.90
N LEU A 392 0.82 -28.44 17.80
CA LEU A 392 -0.61 -28.25 17.56
C LEU A 392 -1.20 -29.42 16.77
N THR A 393 -2.27 -29.98 17.31
CA THR A 393 -2.96 -31.15 16.75
C THR A 393 -4.43 -30.87 16.48
N GLY A 394 -5.15 -31.78 15.85
CA GLY A 394 -6.59 -31.68 15.63
C GLY A 394 -7.05 -31.96 14.21
N ALA A 395 -8.34 -31.74 13.94
CA ALA A 395 -8.96 -32.04 12.66
C ALA A 395 -8.33 -31.30 11.48
N ASN A 396 -8.31 -31.93 10.28
CA ASN A 396 -7.70 -31.35 9.07
C ASN A 396 -8.40 -30.08 8.55
N SER A 397 -9.65 -29.87 8.88
CA SER A 397 -10.41 -28.62 8.62
C SER A 397 -10.39 -27.65 9.80
N GLY A 398 -9.49 -27.85 10.78
CA GLY A 398 -9.48 -27.17 12.06
C GLY A 398 -8.77 -25.82 12.09
N GLY A 399 -8.48 -25.16 10.96
CA GLY A 399 -7.86 -23.82 10.94
C GLY A 399 -6.41 -23.78 11.42
N LYS A 400 -5.72 -24.94 11.54
CA LYS A 400 -4.32 -25.00 12.03
C LYS A 400 -3.36 -24.18 11.16
N THR A 401 -3.44 -24.31 9.85
CA THR A 401 -2.66 -23.54 8.88
C THR A 401 -2.98 -22.05 9.00
N THR A 402 -4.28 -21.70 9.11
CA THR A 402 -4.73 -20.32 9.28
C THR A 402 -4.20 -19.70 10.58
N LEU A 403 -4.12 -20.48 11.67
CA LEU A 403 -3.51 -20.01 12.91
C LEU A 403 -2.02 -19.71 12.72
N LEU A 404 -1.26 -20.60 12.06
CA LEU A 404 0.16 -20.35 11.77
C LEU A 404 0.36 -19.13 10.87
N GLU A 405 -0.48 -18.96 9.83
CA GLU A 405 -0.47 -17.78 8.97
C GLU A 405 -0.79 -16.51 9.76
N THR A 406 -1.76 -16.56 10.67
CA THR A 406 -2.12 -15.43 11.54
C THR A 406 -0.95 -15.05 12.44
N LEU A 407 -0.28 -16.02 13.07
CA LEU A 407 0.91 -15.78 13.92
C LEU A 407 2.08 -15.20 13.10
N CYS A 408 2.29 -15.71 11.88
CA CYS A 408 3.27 -15.18 10.94
C CYS A 408 2.94 -13.72 10.57
N ALA A 409 1.68 -13.44 10.21
CA ALA A 409 1.21 -12.11 9.87
C ALA A 409 1.36 -11.11 11.02
N VAL A 410 0.97 -11.49 12.24
CA VAL A 410 1.14 -10.67 13.46
C VAL A 410 2.62 -10.34 13.67
N THR A 411 3.50 -11.34 13.56
CA THR A 411 4.94 -11.13 13.77
C THR A 411 5.55 -10.25 12.69
N LEU A 412 5.16 -10.43 11.43
CA LEU A 412 5.62 -9.61 10.30
C LEU A 412 5.14 -8.16 10.42
N LEU A 413 3.84 -7.94 10.70
CA LEU A 413 3.29 -6.60 10.90
C LEU A 413 4.02 -5.88 12.04
N ALA A 414 4.20 -6.53 13.19
CA ALA A 414 4.93 -5.96 14.32
C ALA A 414 6.38 -5.62 13.96
N SER A 415 7.08 -6.50 13.21
CA SER A 415 8.47 -6.26 12.78
C SER A 415 8.58 -5.11 11.76
N MET A 416 7.52 -4.82 11.02
CA MET A 416 7.44 -3.67 10.11
C MET A 416 7.01 -2.37 10.81
N GLY A 417 6.75 -2.40 12.13
CA GLY A 417 6.23 -1.25 12.86
C GLY A 417 4.76 -0.96 12.55
N LEU A 418 3.97 -2.00 12.25
CA LEU A 418 2.55 -1.89 11.98
C LEU A 418 1.72 -2.51 13.11
N PRO A 419 0.53 -1.99 13.41
CA PRO A 419 -0.40 -2.61 14.34
C PRO A 419 -0.89 -3.96 13.81
N VAL A 420 -1.41 -4.82 14.71
CA VAL A 420 -1.69 -6.23 14.45
C VAL A 420 -3.17 -6.59 14.65
N PRO A 421 -3.69 -7.62 13.93
CA PRO A 421 -5.10 -8.02 14.00
C PRO A 421 -5.40 -8.88 15.24
N ALA A 422 -5.45 -8.27 16.40
CA ALA A 422 -5.76 -8.90 17.68
C ALA A 422 -6.41 -7.87 18.62
N GLU A 423 -6.97 -8.32 19.74
CA GLU A 423 -7.38 -7.39 20.81
C GLU A 423 -6.19 -6.96 21.67
N GLU A 424 -5.25 -7.90 21.92
CA GLU A 424 -3.98 -7.65 22.59
C GLU A 424 -2.91 -8.55 21.98
N ALA A 425 -1.67 -8.04 21.86
CA ALA A 425 -0.54 -8.82 21.40
C ALA A 425 0.76 -8.43 22.09
N GLU A 426 1.60 -9.43 22.36
CA GLU A 426 3.00 -9.31 22.75
C GLU A 426 3.84 -9.99 21.70
N VAL A 427 4.78 -9.28 21.11
CA VAL A 427 5.59 -9.80 20.01
C VAL A 427 7.07 -9.59 20.30
N GLY A 428 7.82 -10.69 20.32
CA GLY A 428 9.28 -10.69 20.44
C GLY A 428 9.96 -10.16 19.17
N SER A 429 11.16 -9.63 19.34
CA SER A 429 12.00 -9.34 18.19
C SER A 429 12.63 -10.62 17.67
N PHE A 430 12.40 -10.97 16.42
CA PHE A 430 12.98 -12.15 15.78
C PHE A 430 13.93 -11.75 14.65
N ASP A 431 15.12 -12.33 14.66
CA ASP A 431 16.08 -12.15 13.57
C ASP A 431 15.69 -12.98 12.35
N ARG A 432 14.89 -14.06 12.56
CA ARG A 432 14.38 -14.94 11.50
C ARG A 432 12.99 -15.46 11.83
N ILE A 433 12.13 -15.43 10.81
CA ILE A 433 10.81 -16.05 10.82
C ILE A 433 10.83 -17.13 9.77
N VAL A 434 10.67 -18.37 10.20
CA VAL A 434 10.54 -19.56 9.36
C VAL A 434 9.08 -19.97 9.34
N PHE A 435 8.42 -19.76 8.23
CA PHE A 435 7.09 -20.32 7.99
C PHE A 435 7.21 -21.36 6.89
N HIS A 436 6.68 -22.55 7.14
CA HIS A 436 6.64 -23.65 6.17
C HIS A 436 5.23 -24.21 6.11
N ARG A 437 4.61 -24.06 4.94
CA ARG A 437 3.28 -24.62 4.64
C ARG A 437 3.40 -26.08 4.22
N ARG A 438 2.36 -26.85 4.43
CA ARG A 438 2.22 -28.22 3.93
C ARG A 438 2.37 -28.28 2.41
N HIS A 439 3.24 -29.14 1.92
CA HIS A 439 3.35 -29.48 0.50
C HIS A 439 2.60 -30.77 0.16
N ALA A 440 1.83 -30.76 -0.94
CA ALA A 440 0.92 -31.84 -1.31
C ALA A 440 1.59 -33.13 -1.85
N SER A 441 2.93 -33.16 -2.01
CA SER A 441 3.63 -34.29 -2.66
C SER A 441 4.68 -34.92 -1.77
N PHE A 442 4.49 -36.23 -1.49
CA PHE A 442 5.51 -37.07 -0.89
C PHE A 442 6.65 -37.35 -1.87
N ASN A 443 7.84 -36.79 -1.60
CA ASN A 443 9.02 -37.00 -2.43
C ASN A 443 10.28 -36.74 -1.58
N ALA A 444 11.28 -37.62 -1.67
CA ALA A 444 12.55 -37.46 -0.96
C ALA A 444 13.28 -36.13 -1.28
N GLY A 445 13.12 -35.61 -2.49
CA GLY A 445 13.65 -34.29 -2.87
C GLY A 445 12.95 -33.13 -2.16
N VAL A 446 11.65 -33.26 -1.88
CA VAL A 446 10.89 -32.26 -1.10
C VAL A 446 11.36 -32.25 0.35
N LEU A 447 11.56 -33.43 0.98
CA LEU A 447 12.11 -33.52 2.32
C LEU A 447 13.50 -32.85 2.42
N GLU A 448 14.39 -33.15 1.47
CA GLU A 448 15.74 -32.54 1.46
C GLU A 448 15.65 -31.01 1.30
N SER A 449 14.81 -30.51 0.39
CA SER A 449 14.64 -29.08 0.17
C SER A 449 14.04 -28.37 1.40
N THR A 450 13.06 -29.00 2.07
CA THR A 450 12.45 -28.48 3.29
C THR A 450 13.46 -28.41 4.43
N LEU A 451 14.21 -29.51 4.69
CA LEU A 451 15.25 -29.49 5.72
C LEU A 451 16.33 -28.44 5.44
N ARG A 452 16.70 -28.25 4.18
CA ARG A 452 17.63 -27.19 3.76
C ARG A 452 17.08 -25.77 3.94
N SER A 453 15.77 -25.58 3.93
CA SER A 453 15.15 -24.27 4.16
C SER A 453 14.87 -23.97 5.63
N VAL A 454 14.58 -25.01 6.43
CA VAL A 454 14.13 -24.87 7.83
C VAL A 454 15.27 -24.95 8.83
N VAL A 455 16.25 -25.85 8.63
CA VAL A 455 17.33 -26.11 9.61
C VAL A 455 18.38 -24.99 9.64
N PRO A 456 18.93 -24.47 8.53
CA PRO A 456 19.94 -23.41 8.59
C PRO A 456 19.52 -22.18 9.37
N PRO A 457 18.31 -21.58 9.17
CA PRO A 457 17.86 -20.43 9.95
C PRO A 457 17.78 -20.70 11.46
N LEU A 458 17.53 -21.96 11.85
CA LEU A 458 17.41 -22.36 13.25
C LEU A 458 18.78 -22.51 13.92
N VAL A 459 19.84 -22.89 13.20
CA VAL A 459 21.16 -23.12 13.77
C VAL A 459 22.07 -21.89 13.71
N GLU A 460 21.74 -20.89 12.93
CA GLU A 460 22.43 -19.61 12.90
C GLU A 460 22.21 -18.81 14.19
N GLU A 461 23.15 -17.93 14.55
CA GLU A 461 23.01 -17.05 15.71
C GLU A 461 21.83 -16.08 15.53
N GLY A 462 21.05 -15.88 16.59
CA GLY A 462 19.90 -14.98 16.61
C GLY A 462 18.61 -15.66 17.07
N ARG A 463 17.56 -14.87 17.26
CA ARG A 463 16.24 -15.34 17.71
C ARG A 463 15.40 -15.78 16.51
N THR A 464 14.97 -17.03 16.53
CA THR A 464 14.19 -17.62 15.43
C THR A 464 12.79 -18.00 15.91
N LEU A 465 11.77 -17.66 15.11
CA LEU A 465 10.42 -18.17 15.23
C LEU A 465 10.18 -19.23 14.16
N MET A 466 9.81 -20.43 14.60
CA MET A 466 9.50 -21.58 13.73
C MET A 466 7.99 -21.79 13.68
N LEU A 467 7.40 -21.71 12.49
CA LEU A 467 5.99 -21.99 12.21
C LEU A 467 5.93 -23.06 11.12
N VAL A 468 5.66 -24.31 11.51
CA VAL A 468 5.81 -25.45 10.59
C VAL A 468 4.51 -26.24 10.52
N ASP A 469 3.93 -26.35 9.31
CA ASP A 469 2.66 -27.05 9.07
C ASP A 469 2.91 -28.43 8.45
N GLU A 470 2.37 -29.46 9.13
CA GLU A 470 2.33 -30.87 8.70
C GLU A 470 3.64 -31.37 8.05
N PHE A 471 4.76 -31.22 8.75
CA PHE A 471 6.07 -31.66 8.29
C PHE A 471 6.14 -33.14 7.93
N GLU A 472 5.33 -33.98 8.58
CA GLU A 472 5.19 -35.41 8.30
C GLU A 472 4.67 -35.73 6.91
N ALA A 473 3.97 -34.82 6.25
CA ALA A 473 3.44 -35.07 4.91
C ALA A 473 4.52 -35.32 3.84
N ILE A 474 5.79 -35.03 4.16
CA ILE A 474 6.92 -35.13 3.24
C ILE A 474 7.83 -36.35 3.48
N THR A 475 7.52 -37.22 4.45
CA THR A 475 8.34 -38.43 4.76
C THR A 475 7.48 -39.65 5.07
N GLU A 476 8.12 -40.83 5.20
CA GLU A 476 7.43 -42.06 5.61
C GLU A 476 6.90 -41.92 7.05
N PRO A 477 5.63 -42.29 7.32
CA PRO A 477 5.00 -42.09 8.62
C PRO A 477 5.81 -42.58 9.83
N GLY A 478 6.48 -43.72 9.70
CA GLY A 478 7.27 -44.32 10.79
C GLY A 478 8.58 -43.57 11.11
N ARG A 479 9.02 -42.64 10.27
CA ARG A 479 10.21 -41.79 10.47
C ARG A 479 9.89 -40.33 10.67
N ALA A 480 8.67 -39.96 10.34
CA ALA A 480 8.20 -38.58 10.44
C ALA A 480 8.23 -38.08 11.89
N ALA A 481 7.76 -38.90 12.83
CA ALA A 481 7.76 -38.58 14.26
C ALA A 481 9.18 -38.37 14.81
N ASP A 482 10.12 -39.25 14.42
CA ASP A 482 11.53 -39.14 14.85
C ASP A 482 12.16 -37.82 14.36
N LEU A 483 11.91 -37.45 13.08
CA LEU A 483 12.44 -36.21 12.52
C LEU A 483 11.81 -34.98 13.17
N LEU A 484 10.50 -34.99 13.39
CA LEU A 484 9.78 -33.88 14.02
C LEU A 484 10.24 -33.70 15.48
N ASN A 485 10.41 -34.81 16.21
CA ASN A 485 10.94 -34.79 17.58
C ASN A 485 12.34 -34.17 17.61
N GLY A 486 13.24 -34.61 16.71
CA GLY A 486 14.54 -34.00 16.57
C GLY A 486 14.54 -32.51 16.21
N LEU A 487 13.56 -32.06 15.44
CA LEU A 487 13.39 -30.64 15.10
C LEU A 487 12.85 -29.82 16.31
N VAL A 488 11.94 -30.40 17.10
CA VAL A 488 11.46 -29.82 18.36
C VAL A 488 12.60 -29.68 19.36
N ASP A 489 13.40 -30.76 19.57
CA ASP A 489 14.56 -30.75 20.45
C ASP A 489 15.58 -29.68 20.03
N LEU A 490 15.90 -29.62 18.73
CA LEU A 490 16.81 -28.61 18.18
C LEU A 490 16.30 -27.18 18.40
N THR A 491 15.00 -26.97 18.28
CA THR A 491 14.36 -25.65 18.51
C THR A 491 14.54 -25.20 19.96
N VAL A 492 14.28 -26.09 20.90
CA VAL A 492 14.47 -25.82 22.33
C VAL A 492 15.96 -25.61 22.66
N ASP A 493 16.87 -26.47 22.15
CA ASP A 493 18.30 -26.38 22.38
C ASP A 493 18.92 -25.08 21.86
N ARG A 494 18.37 -24.53 20.79
CA ARG A 494 18.77 -23.24 20.20
C ARG A 494 18.12 -22.04 20.87
N GLY A 495 17.24 -22.23 21.84
CA GLY A 495 16.50 -21.17 22.49
C GLY A 495 15.51 -20.46 21.55
N ALA A 496 15.15 -21.09 20.43
CA ALA A 496 14.15 -20.58 19.50
C ALA A 496 12.72 -20.81 20.02
N LEU A 497 11.73 -20.16 19.40
CA LEU A 497 10.32 -20.42 19.63
C LEU A 497 9.73 -21.20 18.45
N GLY A 498 8.76 -22.07 18.71
CA GLY A 498 8.17 -22.87 17.64
C GLY A 498 6.72 -23.25 17.84
N VAL A 499 5.95 -23.25 16.75
CA VAL A 499 4.62 -23.88 16.66
C VAL A 499 4.67 -24.89 15.51
N TYR A 500 4.49 -26.16 15.84
CA TYR A 500 4.54 -27.28 14.91
C TYR A 500 3.17 -27.93 14.80
N VAL A 501 2.59 -27.95 13.62
CA VAL A 501 1.34 -28.67 13.35
C VAL A 501 1.65 -30.10 12.92
N THR A 502 1.02 -31.07 13.56
CA THR A 502 1.19 -32.49 13.22
C THR A 502 -0.02 -33.34 13.58
N HIS A 503 -0.14 -34.49 12.90
CA HIS A 503 -1.05 -35.57 13.30
C HIS A 503 -0.37 -36.66 14.13
N LEU A 504 0.95 -36.56 14.34
CA LEU A 504 1.79 -37.59 14.98
C LEU A 504 2.13 -37.27 16.44
N ALA A 505 1.38 -36.37 17.09
CA ALA A 505 1.73 -35.91 18.45
C ALA A 505 1.78 -37.03 19.49
N GLU A 506 1.00 -38.11 19.34
CA GLU A 506 1.03 -39.29 20.23
C GLU A 506 2.34 -40.10 20.09
N ASP A 507 3.00 -39.98 18.93
CA ASP A 507 4.27 -40.67 18.62
C ASP A 507 5.50 -39.81 19.02
N LEU A 508 5.30 -38.54 19.41
CA LEU A 508 6.38 -37.65 19.86
C LEU A 508 6.66 -37.90 21.34
N SER A 509 7.65 -38.72 21.67
CA SER A 509 7.97 -39.01 23.06
C SER A 509 9.45 -39.42 23.20
N PRO A 510 10.17 -38.88 24.21
CA PRO A 510 9.72 -37.78 25.11
C PRO A 510 9.85 -36.41 24.45
N LEU A 511 8.94 -35.51 24.78
CA LEU A 511 9.07 -34.08 24.44
C LEU A 511 9.93 -33.36 25.50
N PRO A 512 10.67 -32.27 25.14
CA PRO A 512 11.33 -31.39 26.09
C PRO A 512 10.36 -30.82 27.15
N GLU A 513 10.88 -30.50 28.35
CA GLU A 513 10.06 -29.93 29.44
C GLU A 513 9.40 -28.57 29.08
N THR A 514 9.99 -27.82 28.15
CA THR A 514 9.49 -26.55 27.64
C THR A 514 8.74 -26.69 26.33
N ALA A 515 8.28 -27.90 26.01
CA ALA A 515 7.39 -28.18 24.89
C ALA A 515 6.06 -28.72 25.39
N ARG A 516 4.96 -28.23 24.80
CA ARG A 516 3.59 -28.67 25.13
C ARG A 516 2.87 -29.15 23.88
N ILE A 517 1.77 -29.86 24.08
CA ILE A 517 0.86 -30.27 23.00
C ILE A 517 -0.45 -29.51 23.19
N ASP A 518 -0.98 -28.93 22.11
CA ASP A 518 -2.26 -28.23 22.08
C ASP A 518 -3.19 -28.88 21.04
N GLY A 519 -4.50 -28.79 21.26
CA GLY A 519 -5.47 -29.44 20.38
C GLY A 519 -6.61 -28.54 19.93
N ILE A 520 -6.93 -28.58 18.64
CA ILE A 520 -8.17 -28.02 18.08
C ILE A 520 -9.19 -29.15 17.94
N PHE A 521 -10.42 -28.89 18.35
CA PHE A 521 -11.46 -29.92 18.43
C PHE A 521 -12.64 -29.61 17.52
N ALA A 522 -13.12 -30.64 16.82
CA ALA A 522 -14.44 -30.61 16.24
C ALA A 522 -15.48 -30.94 17.33
N GLU A 523 -16.51 -30.12 17.43
CA GLU A 523 -17.57 -30.27 18.44
C GLU A 523 -18.78 -31.06 17.96
N GLY A 524 -18.90 -31.34 16.66
CA GLY A 524 -20.02 -32.06 16.07
C GLY A 524 -20.27 -31.66 14.61
N LEU A 525 -21.51 -31.85 14.19
CA LEU A 525 -22.00 -31.41 12.88
C LEU A 525 -23.09 -30.34 13.07
N THR A 526 -23.13 -29.38 12.14
CA THR A 526 -24.23 -28.43 12.03
C THR A 526 -25.51 -29.11 11.53
N ASN A 527 -26.65 -28.40 11.56
CA ASN A 527 -27.91 -28.90 10.97
C ASN A 527 -27.78 -29.23 9.47
N ASP A 528 -26.86 -28.54 8.77
CA ASP A 528 -26.54 -28.76 7.36
C ASP A 528 -25.45 -29.84 7.16
N LEU A 529 -25.11 -30.57 8.23
CA LEU A 529 -24.08 -31.64 8.25
C LEU A 529 -22.67 -31.15 7.93
N GLU A 530 -22.38 -29.88 8.15
CA GLU A 530 -21.03 -29.35 8.11
C GLU A 530 -20.33 -29.56 9.45
N LEU A 531 -19.00 -29.67 9.41
CA LEU A 531 -18.21 -29.87 10.62
C LEU A 531 -18.19 -28.57 11.45
N ARG A 532 -18.71 -28.64 12.69
CA ARG A 532 -18.58 -27.55 13.65
C ARG A 532 -17.27 -27.72 14.39
N VAL A 533 -16.36 -26.76 14.20
CA VAL A 533 -15.04 -26.76 14.81
C VAL A 533 -14.95 -25.60 15.80
N ASP A 534 -14.43 -25.86 16.99
CA ASP A 534 -13.94 -24.82 17.89
C ASP A 534 -12.48 -24.55 17.53
N TYR A 535 -12.24 -23.41 16.88
CA TYR A 535 -10.90 -23.04 16.39
C TYR A 535 -9.97 -22.59 17.52
N GLN A 536 -10.50 -22.31 18.74
CA GLN A 536 -9.69 -22.01 19.91
C GLN A 536 -8.94 -23.28 20.38
N PRO A 537 -7.60 -23.31 20.33
CA PRO A 537 -6.84 -24.46 20.82
C PRO A 537 -7.02 -24.66 22.33
N ARG A 538 -7.16 -25.92 22.74
CA ARG A 538 -7.13 -26.32 24.16
C ARG A 538 -5.69 -26.70 24.50
N PHE A 539 -5.14 -26.01 25.49
CA PHE A 539 -3.75 -26.16 25.89
C PHE A 539 -3.52 -27.45 26.69
N GLY A 540 -2.35 -28.06 26.47
CA GLY A 540 -1.98 -29.28 27.19
C GLY A 540 -2.81 -30.52 26.80
N THR A 541 -3.52 -30.50 25.67
CA THR A 541 -4.44 -31.57 25.27
C THR A 541 -4.20 -31.98 23.82
N VAL A 542 -4.16 -33.28 23.56
CA VAL A 542 -4.04 -33.80 22.19
C VAL A 542 -5.39 -33.68 21.47
N GLY A 543 -5.42 -32.92 20.38
CA GLY A 543 -6.56 -32.83 19.49
C GLY A 543 -6.71 -34.12 18.68
N LYS A 544 -7.93 -34.63 18.57
CA LYS A 544 -8.22 -35.86 17.83
C LYS A 544 -8.72 -35.54 16.44
N SER A 545 -8.22 -36.27 15.45
CA SER A 545 -8.88 -36.35 14.16
C SER A 545 -10.24 -37.02 14.34
N THR A 546 -11.24 -36.56 13.61
CA THR A 546 -12.64 -36.93 13.85
C THR A 546 -13.25 -37.67 12.64
N PRO A 547 -12.74 -38.87 12.29
CA PRO A 547 -13.29 -39.66 11.20
C PRO A 547 -14.77 -40.00 11.40
N GLU A 548 -15.24 -40.09 12.64
CA GLU A 548 -16.63 -40.32 13.00
C GLU A 548 -17.57 -39.22 12.46
N PHE A 549 -17.18 -37.97 12.47
CA PHE A 549 -18.00 -36.88 11.90
C PHE A 549 -18.08 -36.98 10.37
N ILE A 550 -16.97 -37.32 9.71
CA ILE A 550 -16.93 -37.49 8.27
C ILE A 550 -17.83 -38.67 7.87
N VAL A 551 -17.71 -39.80 8.57
CA VAL A 551 -18.56 -40.99 8.31
C VAL A 551 -20.03 -40.69 8.60
N SER A 552 -20.34 -39.95 9.69
CA SER A 552 -21.69 -39.52 9.99
C SER A 552 -22.30 -38.70 8.86
N ARG A 553 -21.55 -37.72 8.32
CA ARG A 553 -22.01 -36.94 7.18
C ARG A 553 -22.25 -37.79 5.92
N LEU A 554 -21.35 -38.72 5.65
CA LEU A 554 -21.49 -39.64 4.50
C LEU A 554 -22.71 -40.56 4.66
N VAL A 555 -22.98 -41.09 5.86
CA VAL A 555 -24.17 -41.88 6.18
C VAL A 555 -25.43 -41.03 6.00
N ALA A 556 -25.44 -39.79 6.48
CA ALA A 556 -26.60 -38.91 6.41
C ALA A 556 -26.94 -38.47 4.98
N ASN A 557 -25.91 -38.21 4.14
CA ASN A 557 -26.06 -37.71 2.78
C ASN A 557 -26.27 -38.83 1.74
N ALA A 558 -26.09 -40.11 2.12
CA ALA A 558 -26.23 -41.22 1.19
C ALA A 558 -27.69 -41.43 0.80
N THR A 559 -28.03 -41.22 -0.47
CA THR A 559 -29.35 -41.43 -1.05
C THR A 559 -29.53 -42.87 -1.54
N ASP A 560 -28.45 -43.54 -1.94
CA ASP A 560 -28.46 -44.94 -2.37
C ASP A 560 -28.27 -45.88 -1.17
N ARG A 561 -29.15 -46.90 -1.10
CA ARG A 561 -29.16 -47.85 0.03
C ARG A 561 -27.90 -48.70 0.14
N SER A 562 -27.30 -49.06 -1.00
CA SER A 562 -26.08 -49.86 -1.04
C SER A 562 -24.86 -49.04 -0.63
N VAL A 563 -24.78 -47.80 -1.09
CA VAL A 563 -23.72 -46.82 -0.69
C VAL A 563 -23.84 -46.51 0.81
N ARG A 564 -25.06 -46.27 1.29
CA ARG A 564 -25.32 -46.04 2.72
C ARG A 564 -24.87 -47.22 3.57
N GLY A 565 -25.20 -48.47 3.17
CA GLY A 565 -24.76 -49.69 3.86
C GLY A 565 -23.23 -49.81 3.92
N GLY A 566 -22.52 -49.35 2.87
CA GLY A 566 -21.06 -49.25 2.88
C GLY A 566 -20.52 -48.24 3.94
N PHE A 567 -21.14 -47.07 4.04
CA PHE A 567 -20.77 -46.06 5.04
C PHE A 567 -21.13 -46.50 6.48
N GLU A 568 -22.27 -47.21 6.67
CA GLU A 568 -22.63 -47.81 7.96
C GLU A 568 -21.62 -48.87 8.39
N HIS A 569 -21.05 -49.65 7.44
CA HIS A 569 -19.96 -50.58 7.75
C HIS A 569 -18.68 -49.87 8.20
N LEU A 570 -18.34 -48.72 7.58
CA LEU A 570 -17.23 -47.87 8.02
C LEU A 570 -17.51 -47.25 9.39
N ALA A 571 -18.77 -46.87 9.67
CA ALA A 571 -19.20 -46.37 10.98
C ALA A 571 -18.90 -47.37 12.10
N ALA A 572 -19.14 -48.66 11.86
CA ALA A 572 -18.79 -49.69 12.83
C ALA A 572 -17.28 -49.83 13.10
N ALA A 573 -16.43 -49.45 12.15
CA ALA A 573 -14.98 -49.50 12.29
C ALA A 573 -14.43 -48.27 13.06
N VAL A 574 -15.03 -47.06 12.90
CA VAL A 574 -14.60 -45.84 13.58
C VAL A 574 -15.33 -45.59 14.91
N GLY A 575 -16.38 -46.35 15.22
CA GLY A 575 -17.18 -46.28 16.44
C GLY A 575 -18.65 -45.97 16.16
N GLU A 576 -19.47 -47.04 16.03
CA GLU A 576 -20.89 -46.93 15.71
C GLU A 576 -21.68 -46.03 16.67
N GLU A 577 -21.40 -46.12 17.99
CA GLU A 577 -22.05 -45.28 18.98
C GLU A 577 -21.73 -43.80 18.82
N ALA A 578 -20.48 -43.46 18.47
CA ALA A 578 -20.06 -42.09 18.21
C ALA A 578 -20.77 -41.52 16.98
N VAL A 579 -20.85 -42.31 15.90
CA VAL A 579 -21.56 -41.92 14.65
C VAL A 579 -23.06 -41.71 14.93
N GLN A 580 -23.70 -42.58 15.67
CA GLN A 580 -25.13 -42.48 16.01
C GLN A 580 -25.40 -41.26 16.91
N ARG A 581 -24.53 -40.98 17.86
CA ARG A 581 -24.64 -39.80 18.74
C ARG A 581 -24.51 -38.52 17.90
N THR A 582 -23.49 -38.43 17.05
CA THR A 582 -23.26 -37.26 16.17
C THR A 582 -24.45 -36.99 15.27
N LEU A 583 -25.04 -38.05 14.66
CA LEU A 583 -26.24 -37.92 13.83
C LEU A 583 -27.47 -37.49 14.64
N SER A 584 -27.60 -37.95 15.90
CA SER A 584 -28.70 -37.54 16.80
C SER A 584 -28.56 -36.07 17.18
N ASP A 585 -27.38 -35.66 17.57
CA ASP A 585 -27.07 -34.27 17.99
C ASP A 585 -27.29 -33.28 16.83
N ALA A 586 -26.84 -33.61 15.62
CA ALA A 586 -27.07 -32.80 14.42
C ALA A 586 -28.55 -32.57 14.08
N ARG A 587 -29.43 -33.56 14.41
CA ARG A 587 -30.87 -33.45 14.18
C ARG A 587 -31.63 -32.72 15.28
N TRP A 588 -31.01 -32.52 16.44
CA TRP A 588 -31.64 -31.97 17.63
C TRP A 588 -31.16 -30.58 18.05
N THR A 589 -30.28 -29.94 17.35
CA THR A 589 -29.88 -28.56 17.64
C THR A 589 -31.05 -27.63 17.30
N PRO A 590 -31.68 -26.96 18.28
CA PRO A 590 -32.80 -26.07 18.02
C PRO A 590 -32.37 -24.89 17.15
N GLU A 591 -33.26 -24.46 16.22
CA GLU A 591 -33.12 -23.23 15.41
C GLU A 591 -33.11 -21.90 16.20
N ASP A 592 -32.93 -21.94 17.51
CA ASP A 592 -33.23 -20.82 18.42
C ASP A 592 -32.06 -19.88 18.75
N ASP A 593 -31.08 -19.72 17.87
CA ASP A 593 -30.04 -18.68 18.07
C ASP A 593 -29.87 -17.71 16.88
N ARG A 594 -30.85 -17.61 16.00
CA ARG A 594 -30.82 -16.65 14.87
C ARG A 594 -31.72 -15.42 15.05
N SER A 595 -32.10 -15.07 16.28
CA SER A 595 -32.91 -13.87 16.51
C SER A 595 -32.52 -13.11 17.77
N ALA A 596 -31.31 -12.57 17.78
CA ALA A 596 -30.95 -11.47 18.65
C ALA A 596 -29.74 -10.76 18.03
N ASP A 597 -29.96 -10.04 16.95
CA ASP A 597 -29.30 -8.77 16.62
C ASP A 597 -29.87 -8.32 15.25
N ASP A 598 -30.98 -7.56 15.32
CA ASP A 598 -31.40 -6.54 14.38
C ASP A 598 -30.95 -5.19 14.91
#